data_66ad81980736ff648fcceb5dd2378eec
#
_entry.id   66ad81980736ff648fcceb5dd2378eec
#
_cell.length_a   1.000
_cell.length_b   1.000
_cell.length_c   1.000
_cell.angle_alpha   90.00
_cell.angle_beta   90.00
_cell.angle_gamma   90.00
#
_symmetry.space_group_name_H-M   'P 1'
#
loop_
_entity.id
_entity.type
_entity.pdbx_description
1 polymer ?
#
loop_
_entity_poly.entity_id
_entity_poly.type
_entity_poly.pdbx_seq_one_letter_code
_entity_poly.pdbx_strand_id
1 'polypeptide(L)'
;MGWQHIKAGILTVRQQKTGAVVAIPVLPELQTALDAVPKSNLTFLLTANGKPFAPAGFGNWFREVCREARVPDHCVAHGLRKAAARKLAEAGCTAHEIMSVTGHKTLREVTRYTEAADRAGLAATAMAKIGKETSSGKP
;
A
#
# COMPACT_ATOMS: atom_id res chain seq x y z
N MET A 1 13.22 -7.19 5.67
CA MET A 1 13.11 -5.91 6.42
C MET A 1 13.08 -6.19 7.91
N GLY A 2 13.70 -5.32 8.71
CA GLY A 2 13.76 -5.43 10.16
C GLY A 2 14.08 -4.07 10.79
N TRP A 3 14.28 -4.05 12.09
CA TRP A 3 14.49 -2.83 12.90
C TRP A 3 15.63 -1.93 12.41
N GLN A 4 16.69 -2.49 11.82
CA GLN A 4 17.81 -1.76 11.24
C GLN A 4 17.42 -0.83 10.08
N HIS A 5 16.24 -1.00 9.50
CA HIS A 5 15.72 -0.18 8.41
C HIS A 5 14.88 1.00 8.90
N ILE A 6 14.61 1.08 10.21
CA ILE A 6 13.87 2.19 10.81
C ILE A 6 14.84 3.06 11.59
N LYS A 7 14.91 4.34 11.21
CA LYS A 7 15.68 5.36 11.92
C LYS A 7 14.85 6.62 12.05
N ALA A 8 14.77 7.17 13.26
CA ALA A 8 14.01 8.39 13.54
C ALA A 8 12.57 8.37 12.96
N GLY A 9 11.87 7.24 13.09
CA GLY A 9 10.51 7.10 12.57
C GLY A 9 10.38 6.98 11.05
N ILE A 10 11.48 6.84 10.32
CA ILE A 10 11.52 6.64 8.87
C ILE A 10 11.95 5.22 8.55
N LEU A 11 11.12 4.50 7.82
CA LEU A 11 11.42 3.19 7.24
C LEU A 11 12.08 3.37 5.87
N THR A 12 13.34 2.96 5.73
CA THR A 12 14.09 3.04 4.47
C THR A 12 14.31 1.65 3.89
N VAL A 13 13.93 1.46 2.65
CA VAL A 13 14.01 0.15 1.95
C VAL A 13 14.57 0.34 0.54
N ARG A 14 15.52 -0.51 0.18
CA ARG A 14 15.98 -0.66 -1.21
C ARG A 14 15.22 -1.81 -1.86
N GLN A 15 14.49 -1.52 -2.93
CA GLN A 15 13.76 -2.54 -3.70
C GLN A 15 14.74 -3.39 -4.51
N GLN A 16 14.71 -4.71 -4.34
CA GLN A 16 15.63 -5.62 -5.02
C GLN A 16 15.53 -5.56 -6.55
N LYS A 17 14.30 -5.56 -7.09
CA LYS A 17 14.05 -5.60 -8.54
C LYS A 17 14.44 -4.30 -9.24
N THR A 18 14.24 -3.16 -8.61
CA THR A 18 14.35 -1.84 -9.25
C THR A 18 15.58 -1.06 -8.79
N GLY A 19 16.16 -1.45 -7.66
CA GLY A 19 17.21 -0.68 -6.98
C GLY A 19 16.71 0.62 -6.34
N ALA A 20 15.43 0.97 -6.50
CA ALA A 20 14.87 2.19 -5.94
C ALA A 20 14.94 2.17 -4.41
N VAL A 21 15.37 3.28 -3.84
CA VAL A 21 15.36 3.52 -2.40
C VAL A 21 14.07 4.29 -2.08
N VAL A 22 13.30 3.76 -1.15
CA VAL A 22 12.06 4.37 -0.67
C VAL A 22 12.23 4.64 0.82
N ALA A 23 11.96 5.87 1.24
CA ALA A 23 11.99 6.30 2.64
C ALA A 23 10.58 6.79 3.02
N ILE A 24 9.93 6.08 3.93
CA ILE A 24 8.52 6.30 4.27
C ILE A 24 8.40 6.55 5.77
N PRO A 25 7.73 7.61 6.21
CA PRO A 25 7.36 7.78 7.61
C PRO A 25 6.57 6.58 8.12
N VAL A 26 6.90 6.09 9.31
CA VAL A 26 6.15 5.03 9.97
C VAL A 26 4.87 5.63 10.52
N LEU A 27 3.73 5.25 9.94
CA LEU A 27 2.42 5.67 10.42
C LEU A 27 2.06 4.99 11.75
N PRO A 28 1.18 5.58 12.57
CA PRO A 28 0.78 5.02 13.87
C PRO A 28 0.29 3.58 13.79
N GLU A 29 -0.49 3.23 12.78
CA GLU A 29 -1.00 1.88 12.57
C GLU A 29 0.13 0.87 12.29
N LEU A 30 1.12 1.28 11.51
CA LEU A 30 2.30 0.46 11.26
C LEU A 30 3.16 0.35 12.52
N GLN A 31 3.31 1.44 13.27
CA GLN A 31 4.04 1.44 14.54
C GLN A 31 3.41 0.44 15.53
N THR A 32 2.08 0.46 15.68
CA THR A 32 1.35 -0.49 16.54
C THR A 32 1.61 -1.94 16.14
N ALA A 33 1.60 -2.24 14.83
CA ALA A 33 1.91 -3.58 14.35
C ALA A 33 3.37 -3.98 14.60
N LEU A 34 4.30 -3.03 14.49
CA LEU A 34 5.72 -3.25 14.74
C LEU A 34 6.02 -3.44 16.22
N ASP A 35 5.33 -2.75 17.10
CA ASP A 35 5.52 -2.85 18.56
C ASP A 35 5.19 -4.25 19.10
N ALA A 36 4.35 -5.00 18.38
CA ALA A 36 4.08 -6.42 18.68
C ALA A 36 5.22 -7.36 18.24
N VAL A 37 6.21 -6.88 17.48
CA VAL A 37 7.34 -7.69 17.00
C VAL A 37 8.50 -7.61 17.99
N PRO A 38 9.06 -8.74 18.48
CA PRO A 38 10.22 -8.71 19.35
C PRO A 38 11.41 -7.97 18.71
N LYS A 39 12.00 -7.03 19.44
CA LYS A 39 13.14 -6.23 18.94
C LYS A 39 14.43 -7.05 18.76
N SER A 40 14.49 -8.23 19.34
CA SER A 40 15.57 -9.20 19.14
C SER A 40 15.58 -9.82 17.74
N ASN A 41 14.47 -9.75 17.00
CA ASN A 41 14.38 -10.31 15.67
C ASN A 41 15.11 -9.42 14.64
N LEU A 42 15.93 -10.03 13.79
CA LEU A 42 16.61 -9.33 12.68
C LEU A 42 15.65 -8.89 11.58
N THR A 43 14.52 -9.59 11.43
CA THR A 43 13.47 -9.25 10.47
C THR A 43 12.10 -9.23 11.13
N PHE A 44 11.19 -8.39 10.60
CA PHE A 44 9.83 -8.27 11.15
C PHE A 44 9.01 -9.55 10.99
N LEU A 45 9.23 -10.29 9.90
CA LEU A 45 8.53 -11.55 9.63
C LEU A 45 9.52 -12.70 9.66
N LEU A 46 9.18 -13.73 10.42
CA LEU A 46 9.95 -14.95 10.57
C LEU A 46 9.11 -16.16 10.19
N THR A 47 9.77 -17.20 9.72
CA THR A 47 9.17 -18.54 9.56
C THR A 47 8.84 -19.14 10.93
N ALA A 48 8.07 -20.21 10.97
CA ALA A 48 7.78 -20.97 12.21
C ALA A 48 9.05 -21.41 12.96
N ASN A 49 10.17 -21.57 12.25
CA ASN A 49 11.46 -21.95 12.83
C ASN A 49 12.31 -20.72 13.25
N GLY A 50 11.72 -19.54 13.35
CA GLY A 50 12.41 -18.31 13.77
C GLY A 50 13.45 -17.78 12.78
N LYS A 51 13.42 -18.21 11.51
CA LYS A 51 14.37 -17.77 10.46
C LYS A 51 13.70 -16.75 9.51
N PRO A 52 14.47 -15.84 8.92
CA PRO A 52 13.97 -14.99 7.86
C PRO A 52 13.43 -15.80 6.67
N PHE A 53 12.37 -15.30 6.03
CA PHE A 53 11.87 -15.91 4.80
C PHE A 53 12.84 -15.78 3.64
N ALA A 54 13.05 -16.86 2.90
CA ALA A 54 13.56 -16.78 1.53
C ALA A 54 12.46 -16.17 0.60
N PRO A 55 12.83 -15.51 -0.51
CA PRO A 55 11.86 -14.86 -1.40
C PRO A 55 10.73 -15.77 -1.87
N ALA A 56 11.03 -16.98 -2.29
CA ALA A 56 10.04 -17.98 -2.71
C ALA A 56 9.17 -18.46 -1.54
N GLY A 57 9.78 -18.69 -0.39
CA GLY A 57 9.10 -19.14 0.83
C GLY A 57 8.06 -18.13 1.33
N PHE A 58 8.38 -16.83 1.27
CA PHE A 58 7.45 -15.77 1.64
C PHE A 58 6.18 -15.79 0.78
N GLY A 59 6.32 -15.93 -0.54
CA GLY A 59 5.18 -15.96 -1.45
C GLY A 59 4.24 -17.15 -1.20
N ASN A 60 4.78 -18.31 -0.85
CA ASN A 60 3.99 -19.48 -0.51
C ASN A 60 3.27 -19.31 0.83
N TRP A 61 4.00 -18.92 1.86
CA TRP A 61 3.42 -18.61 3.18
C TRP A 61 2.30 -17.55 3.07
N PHE A 62 2.52 -16.46 2.35
CA PHE A 62 1.49 -15.42 2.18
C PHE A 62 0.22 -15.96 1.55
N ARG A 63 0.34 -16.85 0.56
CA ARG A 63 -0.80 -17.50 -0.08
C ARG A 63 -1.56 -18.43 0.87
N GLU A 64 -0.85 -19.17 1.72
CA GLU A 64 -1.46 -20.03 2.75
C GLU A 64 -2.25 -19.21 3.75
N VAL A 65 -1.65 -18.14 4.31
CA VAL A 65 -2.32 -17.23 5.24
C VAL A 65 -3.55 -16.57 4.60
N CYS A 66 -3.47 -16.16 3.33
CA CYS A 66 -4.63 -15.62 2.61
C CYS A 66 -5.75 -16.65 2.47
N ARG A 67 -5.41 -17.90 2.21
CA ARG A 67 -6.40 -19.00 2.09
C ARG A 67 -7.06 -19.29 3.44
N GLU A 68 -6.30 -19.36 4.52
CA GLU A 68 -6.83 -19.51 5.89
C GLU A 68 -7.77 -18.37 6.27
N ALA A 69 -7.40 -17.13 5.89
CA ALA A 69 -8.22 -15.93 6.08
C ALA A 69 -9.38 -15.82 5.09
N ARG A 70 -9.60 -16.80 4.22
CA ARG A 70 -10.64 -16.81 3.16
C ARG A 70 -10.57 -15.62 2.22
N VAL A 71 -9.37 -15.09 2.00
CA VAL A 71 -9.11 -14.06 1.00
C VAL A 71 -9.10 -14.71 -0.39
N PRO A 72 -9.69 -14.08 -1.44
CA PRO A 72 -9.72 -14.66 -2.77
C PRO A 72 -8.35 -15.07 -3.31
N ASP A 73 -8.26 -16.19 -4.01
CA ASP A 73 -7.00 -16.81 -4.47
C ASP A 73 -6.14 -15.93 -5.39
N HIS A 74 -6.75 -14.94 -6.05
CA HIS A 74 -6.02 -13.98 -6.88
C HIS A 74 -5.27 -12.91 -6.07
N CYS A 75 -5.51 -12.83 -4.77
CA CYS A 75 -4.80 -11.92 -3.87
C CYS A 75 -3.41 -12.47 -3.55
N VAL A 76 -2.40 -11.77 -4.01
CA VAL A 76 -0.99 -12.12 -3.81
C VAL A 76 -0.23 -10.95 -3.16
N ALA A 77 0.91 -11.22 -2.55
CA ALA A 77 1.71 -10.19 -1.86
C ALA A 77 2.02 -8.97 -2.73
N HIS A 78 2.28 -9.15 -4.03
CA HIS A 78 2.46 -8.03 -4.97
C HIS A 78 1.19 -7.17 -5.14
N GLY A 79 0.01 -7.73 -4.91
CA GLY A 79 -1.26 -7.01 -4.91
C GLY A 79 -1.33 -5.93 -3.84
N LEU A 80 -0.66 -6.10 -2.70
CA LEU A 80 -0.59 -5.08 -1.64
C LEU A 80 0.02 -3.76 -2.12
N ARG A 81 1.05 -3.82 -3.00
CA ARG A 81 1.63 -2.62 -3.60
C ARG A 81 0.65 -1.88 -4.50
N LYS A 82 -0.16 -2.63 -5.27
CA LYS A 82 -1.23 -2.03 -6.10
C LYS A 82 -2.33 -1.43 -5.23
N ALA A 83 -2.72 -2.13 -4.17
CA ALA A 83 -3.71 -1.63 -3.21
C ALA A 83 -3.24 -0.35 -2.52
N ALA A 84 -1.97 -0.28 -2.11
CA ALA A 84 -1.37 0.93 -1.55
C ALA A 84 -1.38 2.10 -2.55
N ALA A 85 -0.98 1.87 -3.81
CA ALA A 85 -1.03 2.90 -4.85
C ALA A 85 -2.46 3.41 -5.09
N ARG A 86 -3.43 2.51 -5.11
CA ARG A 86 -4.85 2.87 -5.25
C ARG A 86 -5.35 3.68 -4.05
N LYS A 87 -5.06 3.23 -2.82
CA LYS A 87 -5.46 3.94 -1.60
C LYS A 87 -4.87 5.35 -1.54
N LEU A 88 -3.62 5.53 -1.95
CA LEU A 88 -2.99 6.85 -2.04
C LEU A 88 -3.68 7.74 -3.08
N ALA A 89 -4.01 7.21 -4.26
CA ALA A 89 -4.75 7.95 -5.29
C ALA A 89 -6.15 8.36 -4.80
N GLU A 90 -6.88 7.45 -4.15
CA GLU A 90 -8.20 7.72 -3.56
C GLU A 90 -8.13 8.77 -2.42
N ALA A 91 -6.97 8.89 -1.76
CA ALA A 91 -6.67 9.95 -0.79
C ALA A 91 -6.26 11.29 -1.43
N GLY A 92 -6.25 11.39 -2.77
CA GLY A 92 -5.91 12.61 -3.50
C GLY A 92 -4.41 12.83 -3.71
N CYS A 93 -3.56 11.80 -3.46
CA CYS A 93 -2.13 11.92 -3.72
C CYS A 93 -1.83 12.01 -5.21
N THR A 94 -0.88 12.87 -5.56
CA THR A 94 -0.36 12.99 -6.93
C THR A 94 0.40 11.74 -7.36
N ALA A 95 0.55 11.54 -8.66
CA ALA A 95 1.33 10.43 -9.19
C ALA A 95 2.78 10.41 -8.66
N HIS A 96 3.40 11.57 -8.46
CA HIS A 96 4.76 11.68 -7.89
C HIS A 96 4.81 11.26 -6.42
N GLU A 97 3.85 11.65 -5.61
CA GLU A 97 3.74 11.20 -4.21
C GLU A 97 3.55 9.68 -4.13
N ILE A 98 2.67 9.13 -4.98
CA ILE A 98 2.48 7.68 -5.05
C ILE A 98 3.78 6.97 -5.45
N MET A 99 4.51 7.49 -6.43
CA MET A 99 5.82 6.94 -6.83
C MET A 99 6.83 6.96 -5.68
N SER A 100 6.88 8.04 -4.90
CA SER A 100 7.81 8.18 -3.78
C SER A 100 7.57 7.13 -2.69
N VAL A 101 6.31 6.78 -2.43
CA VAL A 101 5.92 5.77 -1.43
C VAL A 101 6.06 4.35 -1.98
N THR A 102 5.61 4.11 -3.19
CA THR A 102 5.54 2.77 -3.76
C THR A 102 6.80 2.35 -4.50
N GLY A 103 7.67 3.31 -4.90
CA GLY A 103 8.88 3.06 -5.67
C GLY A 103 8.62 2.61 -7.11
N HIS A 104 7.51 3.02 -7.72
CA HIS A 104 7.33 2.88 -9.17
C HIS A 104 8.32 3.77 -9.91
N LYS A 105 8.83 3.30 -11.06
CA LYS A 105 9.85 4.02 -11.82
C LYS A 105 9.29 5.01 -12.83
N THR A 106 8.09 4.77 -13.32
CA THR A 106 7.49 5.56 -14.39
C THR A 106 6.12 6.12 -13.97
N LEU A 107 5.84 7.33 -14.42
CA LEU A 107 4.51 7.94 -14.25
C LEU A 107 3.42 7.06 -14.85
N ARG A 108 3.65 6.47 -16.02
CA ARG A 108 2.68 5.60 -16.71
C ARG A 108 2.16 4.45 -15.85
N GLU A 109 3.02 3.88 -14.98
CA GLU A 109 2.60 2.81 -14.06
C GLU A 109 1.61 3.30 -13.01
N VAL A 110 1.67 4.58 -12.65
CA VAL A 110 0.92 5.18 -11.54
C VAL A 110 -0.28 5.98 -12.01
N THR A 111 -0.18 6.66 -13.15
CA THR A 111 -1.23 7.54 -13.70
C THR A 111 -2.59 6.83 -13.80
N ARG A 112 -2.62 5.55 -14.13
CA ARG A 112 -3.86 4.75 -14.14
C ARG A 112 -4.61 4.73 -12.80
N TYR A 113 -3.90 4.88 -11.67
CA TYR A 113 -4.54 4.90 -10.34
C TYR A 113 -5.13 6.28 -10.05
N THR A 114 -4.41 7.36 -10.39
CA THR A 114 -4.92 8.72 -10.23
C THR A 114 -6.09 9.00 -11.17
N GLU A 115 -5.99 8.61 -12.44
CA GLU A 115 -7.10 8.75 -13.40
C GLU A 115 -8.37 8.00 -12.95
N ALA A 116 -8.23 6.81 -12.36
CA ALA A 116 -9.37 6.06 -11.87
C ALA A 116 -10.01 6.73 -10.65
N ALA A 117 -9.19 7.27 -9.73
CA ALA A 117 -9.65 7.99 -8.55
C ALA A 117 -10.30 9.32 -8.93
N ASP A 118 -9.66 10.10 -9.83
CA ASP A 118 -10.18 11.38 -10.34
C ASP A 118 -11.54 11.19 -11.04
N ARG A 119 -11.66 10.15 -11.86
CA ARG A 119 -12.93 9.84 -12.55
C ARG A 119 -14.07 9.56 -11.58
N ALA A 120 -13.81 8.79 -10.52
CA ALA A 120 -14.81 8.50 -9.49
C ALA A 120 -15.19 9.76 -8.71
N GLY A 121 -14.23 10.59 -8.32
CA GLY A 121 -14.45 11.87 -7.64
C GLY A 121 -15.23 12.88 -8.51
N LEU A 122 -14.87 13.00 -9.77
CA LEU A 122 -15.55 13.87 -10.74
C LEU A 122 -17.00 13.41 -10.99
N ALA A 123 -17.23 12.10 -11.11
CA ALA A 123 -18.57 11.54 -11.25
C ALA A 123 -19.44 11.86 -10.03
N ALA A 124 -18.93 11.64 -8.82
CA ALA A 124 -19.64 11.96 -7.59
C ALA A 124 -19.97 13.47 -7.50
N THR A 125 -19.01 14.33 -7.85
CA THR A 125 -19.21 15.79 -7.87
C THR A 125 -20.27 16.21 -8.90
N ALA A 126 -20.26 15.60 -10.08
CA ALA A 126 -21.26 15.87 -11.13
C ALA A 126 -22.67 15.49 -10.68
N MET A 127 -22.82 14.29 -10.10
CA MET A 127 -24.12 13.83 -9.60
C MET A 127 -24.63 14.69 -8.43
N ALA A 128 -23.76 15.15 -7.56
CA ALA A 128 -24.12 16.05 -6.48
C ALA A 128 -24.63 17.43 -6.98
N LYS A 129 -24.13 17.94 -8.11
CA LYS A 129 -24.62 19.16 -8.73
C LYS A 129 -26.04 18.98 -9.28
N ILE A 130 -26.31 17.89 -10.00
CA ILE A 130 -27.63 17.55 -10.52
C ILE A 130 -28.64 17.38 -9.39
N GLY A 131 -28.27 16.67 -8.30
CA GLY A 131 -29.15 16.46 -7.15
C GLY A 131 -29.52 17.75 -6.41
N LYS A 132 -28.66 18.77 -6.41
CA LYS A 132 -28.99 20.09 -5.83
C LYS A 132 -29.97 20.88 -6.69
N GLU A 133 -29.89 20.79 -8.01
CA GLU A 133 -30.82 21.48 -8.92
C GLU A 133 -32.24 20.92 -8.81
N THR A 134 -32.38 19.59 -8.61
CA THR A 134 -33.69 18.95 -8.42
C THR A 134 -34.36 19.30 -7.09
N SER A 135 -33.60 19.68 -6.07
CA SER A 135 -34.14 20.08 -4.77
C SER A 135 -34.47 21.58 -4.68
N SER A 136 -33.95 22.41 -5.58
CA SER A 136 -34.20 23.86 -5.63
C SER A 136 -35.36 24.26 -6.54
N GLY A 137 -35.95 23.32 -7.26
CA GLY A 137 -37.04 23.54 -8.21
C GLY A 137 -38.40 23.10 -7.66
N LYS A 138 -38.91 23.78 -6.64
CA LYS A 138 -40.34 23.72 -6.32
C LYS A 138 -40.85 25.12 -6.05
N PRO A 139 -41.82 25.61 -6.88
CA PRO A 139 -42.50 26.88 -6.63
C PRO A 139 -43.34 26.80 -5.34
#